data_814741ca92f78cf93468cd54bb3c2bac
#
_entry.id   814741ca92f78cf93468cd54bb3c2bac
#
_cell.length_a   1.000
_cell.length_b   1.000
_cell.length_c   1.000
_cell.angle_alpha   90.00
_cell.angle_beta   90.00
_cell.angle_gamma   90.00
#
_symmetry.space_group_name_H-M   'P 1'
#
loop_
_entity.id
_entity.type
_entity.pdbx_description
1 polymer ?
#
loop_
_entity_poly.entity_id
_entity_poly.type
_entity_poly.pdbx_seq_one_letter_code
_entity_poly.pdbx_strand_id
1 'polypeptide(L)'
;LGDVYKRQLIICIRMVKQMKISNIKKISGRVLSYIVSRESIITLITCVAVSIIIGACMVYSRKDEDKSIKVGIIYVGDASTAYTDNFIEALADIKEEYGDKVEVMHMYNVAEGTEREYLERLVNAGCNLIFSTSYNYGETTKELAGRYPDVQFCMATCSNANEEPYYANYHTFMGAIYEGRYAAGVAAGIKLKELISEGIITENEAKIGYVAAYPNAEVISGYTAFLLGARSVVGNTTMTVKYTYKWNDYRTEKKYARELINEKCVIISQHSDTAGPATACEETSSDVPVFNVSYNQSMFDVAPTCLLYTSPSPRDRSVS
;
A
#
# COMPACT_ATOMS: atom_id res chain seq x y z
N LEU A 1 4.31 6.28 -4.22
CA LEU A 1 3.47 5.26 -3.54
C LEU A 1 2.52 4.60 -4.53
N GLY A 2 1.76 5.34 -5.35
CA GLY A 2 0.82 4.79 -6.33
C GLY A 2 1.43 3.75 -7.28
N ASP A 3 2.64 4.00 -7.82
CA ASP A 3 3.33 3.03 -8.70
C ASP A 3 3.81 1.77 -7.98
N VAL A 4 4.14 1.85 -6.70
CA VAL A 4 4.53 0.68 -5.91
C VAL A 4 3.30 -0.20 -5.71
N TYR A 5 2.18 0.36 -5.29
CA TYR A 5 0.94 -0.37 -5.12
C TYR A 5 0.39 -0.90 -6.47
N LYS A 6 0.46 -0.10 -7.55
CA LYS A 6 0.11 -0.55 -8.90
C LYS A 6 0.93 -1.77 -9.33
N ARG A 7 2.26 -1.73 -9.17
CA ARG A 7 3.13 -2.87 -9.52
C ARG A 7 2.82 -4.10 -8.67
N GLN A 8 2.55 -3.93 -7.38
CA GLN A 8 2.21 -5.03 -6.49
C GLN A 8 0.84 -5.63 -6.81
N LEU A 9 -0.16 -4.81 -7.12
CA LEU A 9 -1.46 -5.26 -7.64
C LEU A 9 -1.32 -6.06 -8.94
N ILE A 10 -0.52 -5.56 -9.90
CA ILE A 10 -0.24 -6.27 -11.17
C ILE A 10 0.48 -7.60 -10.91
N ILE A 11 1.41 -7.65 -9.96
CA ILE A 11 2.11 -8.88 -9.57
C ILE A 11 1.13 -9.90 -8.99
N CYS A 12 0.23 -9.51 -8.09
CA CYS A 12 -0.79 -10.39 -7.54
C CYS A 12 -1.71 -10.95 -8.63
N ILE A 13 -2.18 -10.11 -9.55
CA ILE A 13 -3.01 -10.53 -10.69
C ILE A 13 -2.26 -11.53 -11.60
N ARG A 14 -0.97 -11.28 -11.89
CA ARG A 14 -0.13 -12.18 -12.66
C ARG A 14 0.13 -13.52 -11.96
N MET A 15 0.36 -13.51 -10.65
CA MET A 15 0.57 -14.73 -9.86
C MET A 15 -0.66 -15.64 -9.85
N VAL A 16 -1.86 -15.08 -9.69
CA VAL A 16 -3.13 -15.84 -9.79
C VAL A 16 -3.29 -16.49 -11.17
N LYS A 17 -2.97 -15.77 -12.27
CA LYS A 17 -2.96 -16.34 -13.63
C LYS A 17 -1.95 -17.48 -13.79
N GLN A 18 -0.72 -17.31 -13.27
CA GLN A 18 0.34 -18.34 -13.38
C GLN A 18 0.04 -19.61 -12.58
N MET A 19 -0.56 -19.50 -11.39
CA MET A 19 -0.91 -20.66 -10.57
C MET A 19 -1.97 -21.53 -11.26
N LYS A 20 -2.99 -20.94 -11.91
CA LYS A 20 -3.97 -21.70 -12.71
C LYS A 20 -3.33 -22.47 -13.88
N ILE A 21 -2.39 -21.83 -14.58
CA ILE A 21 -1.68 -22.45 -15.72
C ILE A 21 -0.74 -23.58 -15.27
N SER A 22 -0.05 -23.43 -14.11
CA SER A 22 0.89 -24.44 -13.63
C SER A 22 0.21 -25.74 -13.18
N ASN A 23 -0.98 -25.65 -12.58
CA ASN A 23 -1.75 -26.80 -12.14
C ASN A 23 -2.28 -27.63 -13.34
N ILE A 24 -2.72 -26.99 -14.42
CA ILE A 24 -3.15 -27.64 -15.65
C ILE A 24 -1.97 -28.35 -16.33
N LYS A 25 -0.80 -27.74 -16.42
CA LYS A 25 0.40 -28.35 -17.00
C LYS A 25 0.88 -29.58 -16.23
N LYS A 26 0.74 -29.59 -14.89
CA LYS A 26 1.15 -30.70 -14.02
C LYS A 26 0.25 -31.93 -14.15
N ILE A 27 -1.05 -31.72 -14.38
CA ILE A 27 -2.04 -32.80 -14.62
C ILE A 27 -1.84 -33.38 -16.02
N SER A 28 -1.66 -32.55 -17.05
CA SER A 28 -1.40 -32.96 -18.43
C SER A 28 -0.13 -33.82 -18.59
N GLY A 29 0.97 -33.46 -17.94
CA GLY A 29 2.24 -34.19 -18.02
C GLY A 29 2.19 -35.61 -17.41
N ARG A 30 1.45 -35.81 -16.32
CA ARG A 30 1.30 -37.15 -15.68
C ARG A 30 0.39 -38.10 -16.45
N VAL A 31 -0.63 -37.55 -17.12
CA VAL A 31 -1.54 -38.34 -17.96
C VAL A 31 -0.82 -38.81 -19.25
N LEU A 32 -0.05 -37.92 -19.87
CA LEU A 32 0.70 -38.20 -21.10
C LEU A 32 1.75 -39.33 -20.92
N SER A 33 2.50 -39.34 -19.80
CA SER A 33 3.53 -40.36 -19.52
C SER A 33 2.96 -41.77 -19.28
N TYR A 34 1.71 -41.88 -18.84
CA TYR A 34 1.05 -43.15 -18.60
C TYR A 34 0.46 -43.79 -19.90
N ILE A 35 0.13 -42.97 -20.87
CA ILE A 35 -0.51 -43.40 -22.14
C ILE A 35 0.51 -43.91 -23.16
N VAL A 36 1.75 -43.45 -23.17
CA VAL A 36 2.81 -43.79 -24.12
C VAL A 36 3.39 -45.21 -23.94
N SER A 37 3.04 -46.00 -22.90
CA SER A 37 3.68 -47.26 -22.52
C SER A 37 2.91 -48.52 -22.88
N ARG A 38 1.87 -48.53 -23.74
CA ARG A 38 1.12 -49.75 -24.17
C ARG A 38 0.82 -49.80 -25.65
N GLU A 39 0.96 -51.03 -26.19
CA GLU A 39 1.06 -51.29 -27.64
C GLU A 39 -0.22 -51.15 -28.52
N SER A 40 0.07 -50.78 -29.72
CA SER A 40 -0.59 -50.73 -31.06
C SER A 40 -2.11 -50.63 -31.23
N ILE A 41 -2.98 -51.43 -30.67
CA ILE A 41 -4.46 -51.30 -30.87
C ILE A 41 -5.01 -50.27 -29.85
N ILE A 42 -4.39 -50.17 -28.75
CA ILE A 42 -4.65 -49.16 -27.75
C ILE A 42 -4.22 -47.76 -28.30
N THR A 43 -3.22 -47.71 -29.19
CA THR A 43 -2.63 -46.47 -29.69
C THR A 43 -3.62 -45.62 -30.49
N LEU A 44 -4.51 -46.22 -31.28
CA LEU A 44 -5.49 -45.44 -32.05
C LEU A 44 -6.63 -44.90 -31.16
N ILE A 45 -7.10 -45.72 -30.20
CA ILE A 45 -8.11 -45.32 -29.22
C ILE A 45 -7.53 -44.28 -28.27
N THR A 46 -6.25 -44.44 -27.87
CA THR A 46 -5.55 -43.47 -27.04
C THR A 46 -5.25 -42.17 -27.79
N CYS A 47 -4.90 -42.19 -29.08
CA CYS A 47 -4.73 -40.97 -29.86
C CYS A 47 -6.02 -40.15 -29.96
N VAL A 48 -7.17 -40.85 -30.19
CA VAL A 48 -8.48 -40.17 -30.23
C VAL A 48 -8.87 -39.64 -28.84
N ALA A 49 -8.69 -40.43 -27.80
CA ALA A 49 -8.96 -39.99 -26.43
C ALA A 49 -8.05 -38.83 -26.01
N VAL A 50 -6.75 -38.88 -26.35
CA VAL A 50 -5.80 -37.80 -26.11
C VAL A 50 -6.18 -36.54 -26.90
N SER A 51 -6.62 -36.67 -28.15
CA SER A 51 -7.08 -35.53 -28.94
C SER A 51 -8.34 -34.90 -28.36
N ILE A 52 -9.27 -35.70 -27.84
CA ILE A 52 -10.48 -35.22 -27.15
C ILE A 52 -10.10 -34.55 -25.82
N ILE A 53 -9.19 -35.14 -25.04
CA ILE A 53 -8.71 -34.57 -23.77
C ILE A 53 -7.94 -33.29 -24.03
N ILE A 54 -7.07 -33.23 -25.02
CA ILE A 54 -6.34 -32.01 -25.42
C ILE A 54 -7.31 -30.95 -25.92
N GLY A 55 -8.31 -31.33 -26.74
CA GLY A 55 -9.37 -30.44 -27.17
C GLY A 55 -10.19 -29.90 -25.99
N ALA A 56 -10.60 -30.76 -25.08
CA ALA A 56 -11.31 -30.38 -23.87
C ALA A 56 -10.45 -29.50 -22.93
N CYS A 57 -9.15 -29.82 -22.80
CA CYS A 57 -8.21 -28.99 -22.02
C CYS A 57 -7.98 -27.63 -22.71
N MET A 58 -7.91 -27.56 -24.04
CA MET A 58 -7.79 -26.29 -24.76
C MET A 58 -9.07 -25.46 -24.66
N VAL A 59 -10.24 -26.09 -24.73
CA VAL A 59 -11.54 -25.42 -24.56
C VAL A 59 -11.69 -24.94 -23.11
N TYR A 60 -11.28 -25.77 -22.14
CA TYR A 60 -11.30 -25.39 -20.72
C TYR A 60 -10.29 -24.27 -20.41
N SER A 61 -9.07 -24.33 -20.98
CA SER A 61 -8.08 -23.25 -20.87
C SER A 61 -8.55 -21.96 -21.54
N ARG A 62 -9.18 -22.04 -22.72
CA ARG A 62 -9.77 -20.86 -23.39
C ARG A 62 -10.95 -20.28 -22.59
N LYS A 63 -11.76 -21.15 -21.96
CA LYS A 63 -12.88 -20.69 -21.13
C LYS A 63 -12.41 -19.98 -19.87
N ASP A 64 -11.21 -20.32 -19.36
CA ASP A 64 -10.60 -19.61 -18.23
C ASP A 64 -9.84 -18.32 -18.66
N GLU A 65 -9.38 -18.23 -19.93
CA GLU A 65 -8.75 -17.00 -20.46
C GLU A 65 -9.77 -15.87 -20.69
N ASP A 66 -11.03 -16.21 -20.95
CA ASP A 66 -12.13 -15.24 -21.18
C ASP A 66 -12.85 -14.82 -19.89
N LYS A 67 -12.53 -15.42 -18.72
CA LYS A 67 -13.13 -14.97 -17.45
C LYS A 67 -12.48 -13.69 -16.99
N SER A 68 -13.28 -12.63 -16.91
CA SER A 68 -12.88 -11.40 -16.23
C SER A 68 -12.51 -11.69 -14.78
N ILE A 69 -11.44 -11.03 -14.29
CA ILE A 69 -11.08 -11.05 -12.87
C ILE A 69 -11.99 -10.04 -12.19
N LYS A 70 -12.76 -10.50 -11.21
CA LYS A 70 -13.59 -9.62 -10.41
C LYS A 70 -12.83 -9.23 -9.13
N VAL A 71 -12.39 -7.98 -9.10
CA VAL A 71 -11.61 -7.41 -8.02
C VAL A 71 -12.56 -6.71 -7.05
N GLY A 72 -12.50 -7.07 -5.77
CA GLY A 72 -13.12 -6.31 -4.69
C GLY A 72 -12.06 -5.54 -3.92
N ILE A 73 -12.39 -4.36 -3.43
CA ILE A 73 -11.49 -3.59 -2.57
C ILE A 73 -12.27 -2.84 -1.49
N ILE A 74 -11.76 -2.88 -0.26
CA ILE A 74 -12.28 -2.10 0.86
C ILE A 74 -11.27 -1.03 1.26
N TYR A 75 -11.78 0.18 1.54
CA TYR A 75 -11.01 1.35 1.92
C TYR A 75 -11.45 1.89 3.27
N VAL A 76 -10.51 2.35 4.08
CA VAL A 76 -10.79 3.06 5.34
C VAL A 76 -11.35 4.47 5.12
N GLY A 77 -11.12 5.06 3.95
CA GLY A 77 -11.59 6.37 3.54
C GLY A 77 -12.15 6.38 2.12
N ASP A 78 -12.08 7.52 1.48
CA ASP A 78 -12.46 7.76 0.08
C ASP A 78 -11.40 8.61 -0.63
N ALA A 79 -11.69 9.08 -1.84
CA ALA A 79 -10.78 9.90 -2.65
C ALA A 79 -10.37 11.24 -2.00
N SER A 80 -11.00 11.65 -0.90
CA SER A 80 -10.59 12.84 -0.15
C SER A 80 -9.33 12.65 0.69
N THR A 81 -8.90 11.39 0.88
CA THR A 81 -7.68 11.05 1.60
C THR A 81 -6.61 10.53 0.64
N ALA A 82 -5.41 11.11 0.69
CA ALA A 82 -4.30 10.78 -0.19
C ALA A 82 -3.94 9.27 -0.20
N TYR A 83 -4.01 8.61 0.94
CA TYR A 83 -3.76 7.18 1.05
C TYR A 83 -4.76 6.36 0.23
N THR A 84 -6.05 6.60 0.41
CA THR A 84 -7.12 5.90 -0.32
C THR A 84 -7.09 6.22 -1.82
N ASP A 85 -6.89 7.48 -2.17
CA ASP A 85 -6.85 7.95 -3.55
C ASP A 85 -5.76 7.24 -4.38
N ASN A 86 -4.59 7.00 -3.80
CA ASN A 86 -3.53 6.22 -4.47
C ASN A 86 -3.98 4.81 -4.92
N PHE A 87 -4.84 4.14 -4.14
CA PHE A 87 -5.39 2.83 -4.54
C PHE A 87 -6.47 2.96 -5.61
N ILE A 88 -7.33 3.98 -5.50
CA ILE A 88 -8.39 4.25 -6.48
C ILE A 88 -7.78 4.48 -7.85
N GLU A 89 -6.76 5.32 -7.93
CA GLU A 89 -6.04 5.62 -9.16
C GLU A 89 -5.27 4.43 -9.71
N ALA A 90 -4.59 3.66 -8.84
CA ALA A 90 -3.92 2.43 -9.26
C ALA A 90 -4.89 1.42 -9.89
N LEU A 91 -6.13 1.32 -9.37
CA LEU A 91 -7.16 0.46 -9.96
C LEU A 91 -7.76 1.04 -11.24
N ALA A 92 -7.88 2.36 -11.35
CA ALA A 92 -8.29 3.01 -12.59
C ALA A 92 -7.29 2.73 -13.73
N ASP A 93 -5.99 2.84 -13.45
CA ASP A 93 -4.92 2.50 -14.39
C ASP A 93 -4.95 1.02 -14.80
N ILE A 94 -5.23 0.12 -13.85
CA ILE A 94 -5.38 -1.32 -14.13
C ILE A 94 -6.59 -1.56 -15.01
N LYS A 95 -7.70 -0.88 -14.75
CA LYS A 95 -8.92 -0.98 -15.59
C LYS A 95 -8.67 -0.46 -16.99
N GLU A 96 -7.90 0.63 -17.14
CA GLU A 96 -7.50 1.16 -18.44
C GLU A 96 -6.61 0.15 -19.20
N GLU A 97 -5.61 -0.46 -18.53
CA GLU A 97 -4.67 -1.42 -19.14
C GLU A 97 -5.34 -2.74 -19.55
N TYR A 98 -6.25 -3.26 -18.70
CA TYR A 98 -6.84 -4.60 -18.89
C TYR A 98 -8.26 -4.59 -19.44
N GLY A 99 -8.93 -3.44 -19.52
CA GLY A 99 -10.27 -3.27 -20.11
C GLY A 99 -11.32 -4.16 -19.45
N ASP A 100 -12.09 -4.87 -20.27
CA ASP A 100 -13.18 -5.74 -19.81
C ASP A 100 -12.70 -7.03 -19.12
N LYS A 101 -11.38 -7.28 -19.09
CA LYS A 101 -10.82 -8.42 -18.36
C LYS A 101 -10.80 -8.22 -16.86
N VAL A 102 -11.02 -7.01 -16.37
CA VAL A 102 -11.05 -6.67 -14.96
C VAL A 102 -12.33 -5.90 -14.62
N GLU A 103 -13.15 -6.48 -13.74
CA GLU A 103 -14.28 -5.80 -13.11
C GLU A 103 -13.85 -5.39 -11.69
N VAL A 104 -14.10 -4.14 -11.28
CA VAL A 104 -13.70 -3.63 -9.96
C VAL A 104 -14.92 -3.21 -9.16
N MET A 105 -15.01 -3.67 -7.90
CA MET A 105 -16.01 -3.27 -6.91
C MET A 105 -15.32 -2.54 -5.76
N HIS A 106 -15.72 -1.31 -5.51
CA HIS A 106 -15.18 -0.46 -4.44
C HIS A 106 -16.14 -0.38 -3.25
N MET A 107 -15.59 -0.49 -2.02
CA MET A 107 -16.30 -0.25 -0.76
C MET A 107 -15.55 0.82 0.02
N TYR A 108 -16.10 2.03 0.04
CA TYR A 108 -15.50 3.21 0.66
C TYR A 108 -15.93 3.38 2.12
N ASN A 109 -15.11 4.09 2.90
CA ASN A 109 -15.41 4.50 4.27
C ASN A 109 -15.79 3.31 5.18
N VAL A 110 -15.13 2.18 5.00
CA VAL A 110 -15.29 1.00 5.84
C VAL A 110 -14.62 1.28 7.19
N ALA A 111 -15.41 1.39 8.25
CA ALA A 111 -14.87 1.62 9.58
C ALA A 111 -14.09 0.38 10.06
N GLU A 112 -12.94 0.59 10.69
CA GLU A 112 -12.16 -0.48 11.30
C GLU A 112 -12.99 -1.21 12.36
N GLY A 113 -12.96 -2.55 12.32
CA GLY A 113 -13.82 -3.43 13.10
C GLY A 113 -15.14 -3.81 12.42
N THR A 114 -15.49 -3.20 11.28
CA THR A 114 -16.69 -3.57 10.50
C THR A 114 -16.35 -4.24 9.16
N GLU A 115 -15.08 -4.39 8.84
CA GLU A 115 -14.56 -4.87 7.55
C GLU A 115 -15.06 -6.26 7.16
N ARG A 116 -15.39 -7.12 8.14
CA ARG A 116 -15.89 -8.49 7.90
C ARG A 116 -17.10 -8.49 6.99
N GLU A 117 -18.11 -7.68 7.31
CA GLU A 117 -19.35 -7.60 6.54
C GLU A 117 -19.07 -7.23 5.09
N TYR A 118 -18.20 -6.24 4.87
CA TYR A 118 -17.89 -5.75 3.53
C TYR A 118 -17.07 -6.77 2.72
N LEU A 119 -16.11 -7.44 3.35
CA LEU A 119 -15.34 -8.52 2.73
C LEU A 119 -16.25 -9.69 2.31
N GLU A 120 -17.14 -10.14 3.20
CA GLU A 120 -18.11 -11.20 2.89
C GLU A 120 -19.09 -10.77 1.78
N ARG A 121 -19.49 -9.50 1.73
CA ARG A 121 -20.30 -8.96 0.61
C ARG A 121 -19.55 -9.02 -0.72
N LEU A 122 -18.26 -8.72 -0.75
CA LEU A 122 -17.44 -8.84 -1.96
C LEU A 122 -17.29 -10.30 -2.40
N VAL A 123 -17.07 -11.23 -1.46
CA VAL A 123 -17.04 -12.67 -1.75
C VAL A 123 -18.38 -13.13 -2.35
N ASN A 124 -19.51 -12.76 -1.71
CA ASN A 124 -20.86 -13.10 -2.17
C ASN A 124 -21.20 -12.46 -3.53
N ALA A 125 -20.60 -11.31 -3.85
CA ALA A 125 -20.72 -10.69 -5.16
C ALA A 125 -19.87 -11.38 -6.22
N GLY A 126 -19.11 -12.43 -5.88
CA GLY A 126 -18.29 -13.22 -6.80
C GLY A 126 -16.91 -12.62 -7.07
N CYS A 127 -16.41 -11.72 -6.22
CA CYS A 127 -15.03 -11.27 -6.31
C CYS A 127 -14.09 -12.44 -6.03
N ASN A 128 -13.14 -12.66 -6.92
CA ASN A 128 -12.14 -13.74 -6.79
C ASN A 128 -10.74 -13.22 -6.39
N LEU A 129 -10.58 -11.90 -6.32
CA LEU A 129 -9.40 -11.20 -5.83
C LEU A 129 -9.87 -10.02 -4.99
N ILE A 130 -9.54 -10.00 -3.72
CA ILE A 130 -10.01 -8.98 -2.78
C ILE A 130 -8.81 -8.28 -2.13
N PHE A 131 -8.84 -6.95 -2.11
CA PHE A 131 -7.84 -6.11 -1.47
C PHE A 131 -8.41 -5.45 -0.21
N SER A 132 -7.63 -5.49 0.86
CA SER A 132 -7.88 -4.77 2.10
C SER A 132 -6.78 -3.75 2.31
N THR A 133 -7.11 -2.48 2.58
CA THR A 133 -6.16 -1.38 2.52
C THR A 133 -5.81 -0.73 3.85
N SER A 134 -6.37 -1.17 4.98
CA SER A 134 -5.97 -0.68 6.30
C SER A 134 -5.28 -1.75 7.13
N TYR A 135 -4.22 -1.37 7.84
CA TYR A 135 -3.47 -2.25 8.75
C TYR A 135 -4.40 -3.05 9.69
N ASN A 136 -5.41 -2.39 10.25
CA ASN A 136 -6.30 -3.00 11.24
C ASN A 136 -7.30 -4.01 10.63
N TYR A 137 -7.41 -4.14 9.31
CA TYR A 137 -8.19 -5.19 8.66
C TYR A 137 -7.47 -6.55 8.58
N GLY A 138 -6.17 -6.59 8.93
CA GLY A 138 -5.28 -7.72 8.66
C GLY A 138 -5.77 -9.04 9.23
N GLU A 139 -6.16 -9.08 10.51
CA GLU A 139 -6.62 -10.29 11.18
C GLU A 139 -7.94 -10.82 10.58
N THR A 140 -8.92 -9.93 10.36
CA THR A 140 -10.19 -10.30 9.75
C THR A 140 -10.01 -10.81 8.33
N THR A 141 -9.16 -10.14 7.53
CA THR A 141 -8.88 -10.55 6.15
C THR A 141 -8.22 -11.93 6.11
N LYS A 142 -7.28 -12.19 7.00
CA LYS A 142 -6.59 -13.48 7.12
C LYS A 142 -7.54 -14.61 7.53
N GLU A 143 -8.41 -14.37 8.51
CA GLU A 143 -9.42 -15.34 8.91
C GLU A 143 -10.35 -15.71 7.75
N LEU A 144 -10.80 -14.70 6.98
CA LEU A 144 -11.67 -14.93 5.82
C LEU A 144 -10.95 -15.68 4.69
N ALA A 145 -9.65 -15.47 4.52
CA ALA A 145 -8.86 -16.27 3.58
C ALA A 145 -8.89 -17.77 3.92
N GLY A 146 -8.83 -18.11 5.21
CA GLY A 146 -9.00 -19.50 5.65
C GLY A 146 -10.41 -20.05 5.41
N ARG A 147 -11.44 -19.20 5.45
CA ARG A 147 -12.84 -19.60 5.21
C ARG A 147 -13.18 -19.75 3.72
N TYR A 148 -12.54 -18.96 2.86
CA TYR A 148 -12.83 -18.88 1.42
C TYR A 148 -11.57 -19.21 0.58
N PRO A 149 -11.15 -20.48 0.51
CA PRO A 149 -9.88 -20.88 -0.10
C PRO A 149 -9.79 -20.62 -1.60
N ASP A 150 -10.92 -20.46 -2.28
CA ASP A 150 -10.99 -20.15 -3.72
C ASP A 150 -10.88 -18.66 -4.06
N VAL A 151 -10.91 -17.78 -3.05
CA VAL A 151 -10.76 -16.33 -3.20
C VAL A 151 -9.36 -15.92 -2.79
N GLN A 152 -8.70 -15.09 -3.57
CA GLN A 152 -7.39 -14.53 -3.24
C GLN A 152 -7.57 -13.24 -2.43
N PHE A 153 -6.93 -13.15 -1.28
CA PHE A 153 -6.94 -11.97 -0.43
C PHE A 153 -5.56 -11.33 -0.41
N CYS A 154 -5.52 -10.03 -0.67
CA CYS A 154 -4.32 -9.21 -0.67
C CYS A 154 -4.47 -8.10 0.36
N MET A 155 -3.63 -8.12 1.37
CA MET A 155 -3.65 -7.19 2.49
C MET A 155 -2.49 -6.19 2.38
N ALA A 156 -2.81 -4.90 2.31
CA ALA A 156 -1.81 -3.84 2.32
C ALA A 156 -1.34 -3.55 3.76
N THR A 157 -0.08 -3.16 3.88
CA THR A 157 0.54 -2.62 5.12
C THR A 157 0.64 -3.58 6.31
N CYS A 158 0.24 -4.86 6.15
CA CYS A 158 0.32 -5.88 7.19
C CYS A 158 1.41 -6.90 6.83
N SER A 159 1.98 -7.58 7.83
CA SER A 159 3.02 -8.60 7.66
C SER A 159 2.61 -9.99 8.12
N ASN A 160 1.38 -10.17 8.61
CA ASN A 160 0.90 -11.39 9.27
C ASN A 160 0.69 -12.60 8.33
N ALA A 161 0.97 -12.49 7.02
CA ALA A 161 1.01 -13.64 6.12
C ALA A 161 2.10 -14.66 6.50
N ASN A 162 3.15 -14.20 7.21
CA ASN A 162 4.26 -15.04 7.69
C ASN A 162 4.03 -15.60 9.09
N GLU A 163 2.84 -15.46 9.63
CA GLU A 163 2.44 -15.97 10.94
C GLU A 163 1.46 -17.14 10.79
N GLU A 164 1.44 -18.09 11.72
CA GLU A 164 0.44 -19.17 11.72
C GLU A 164 -0.96 -18.63 12.06
N PRO A 165 -2.03 -19.19 11.46
CA PRO A 165 -2.06 -20.21 10.41
C PRO A 165 -1.68 -19.65 9.04
N TYR A 166 -0.99 -20.47 8.21
CA TYR A 166 -0.59 -20.08 6.85
C TYR A 166 -1.68 -20.43 5.83
N TYR A 167 -2.06 -19.48 5.00
CA TYR A 167 -3.04 -19.68 3.92
C TYR A 167 -2.44 -19.34 2.56
N ALA A 168 -2.54 -20.27 1.60
CA ALA A 168 -1.98 -20.11 0.26
C ALA A 168 -2.64 -19.00 -0.57
N ASN A 169 -3.83 -18.55 -0.17
CA ASN A 169 -4.64 -17.52 -0.79
C ASN A 169 -4.64 -16.19 -0.02
N TYR A 170 -3.75 -16.05 1.00
CA TYR A 170 -3.56 -14.80 1.73
C TYR A 170 -2.19 -14.22 1.46
N HIS A 171 -2.15 -12.99 0.99
CA HIS A 171 -0.94 -12.30 0.58
C HIS A 171 -0.87 -10.94 1.26
N THR A 172 0.27 -10.61 1.82
CA THR A 172 0.54 -9.26 2.33
C THR A 172 1.52 -8.53 1.43
N PHE A 173 1.36 -7.23 1.30
CA PHE A 173 2.27 -6.39 0.54
C PHE A 173 2.41 -5.01 1.19
N MET A 174 3.60 -4.45 1.08
CA MET A 174 3.92 -3.13 1.59
C MET A 174 4.98 -2.48 0.69
N GLY A 175 4.84 -1.18 0.43
CA GLY A 175 5.90 -0.40 -0.19
C GLY A 175 7.04 -0.15 0.81
N ALA A 176 8.28 -0.05 0.31
CA ALA A 176 9.43 0.35 1.13
C ALA A 176 9.39 1.87 1.42
N ILE A 177 8.29 2.32 2.08
CA ILE A 177 8.00 3.74 2.35
C ILE A 177 9.13 4.38 3.17
N TYR A 178 9.77 3.61 4.05
CA TYR A 178 10.89 4.07 4.86
C TYR A 178 12.06 4.60 4.02
N GLU A 179 12.27 4.12 2.78
CA GLU A 179 13.31 4.64 1.88
C GLU A 179 13.00 6.08 1.46
N GLY A 180 11.74 6.33 1.04
CA GLY A 180 11.26 7.68 0.74
C GLY A 180 11.29 8.60 1.98
N ARG A 181 10.96 8.03 3.16
CA ARG A 181 11.04 8.78 4.43
C ARG A 181 12.46 9.13 4.81
N TYR A 182 13.44 8.26 4.53
CA TYR A 182 14.84 8.59 4.71
C TYR A 182 15.26 9.76 3.81
N ALA A 183 14.91 9.73 2.52
CA ALA A 183 15.21 10.83 1.59
C ALA A 183 14.55 12.15 2.03
N ALA A 184 13.28 12.10 2.48
CA ALA A 184 12.59 13.25 3.04
C ALA A 184 13.29 13.76 4.33
N GLY A 185 13.81 12.86 5.14
CA GLY A 185 14.63 13.20 6.30
C GLY A 185 15.93 13.90 5.92
N VAL A 186 16.60 13.46 4.86
CA VAL A 186 17.81 14.17 4.33
C VAL A 186 17.45 15.60 3.91
N ALA A 187 16.32 15.80 3.21
CA ALA A 187 15.86 17.15 2.84
C ALA A 187 15.60 18.02 4.09
N ALA A 188 14.95 17.44 5.13
CA ALA A 188 14.77 18.12 6.41
C ALA A 188 16.10 18.47 7.08
N GLY A 189 17.07 17.55 7.07
CA GLY A 189 18.41 17.76 7.60
C GLY A 189 19.18 18.88 6.87
N ILE A 190 19.04 18.96 5.55
CA ILE A 190 19.63 20.06 4.74
C ILE A 190 19.04 21.40 5.20
N LYS A 191 17.72 21.47 5.40
CA LYS A 191 17.07 22.70 5.89
C LYS A 191 17.51 23.06 7.30
N LEU A 192 17.62 22.09 8.20
CA LEU A 192 18.16 22.31 9.55
C LEU A 192 19.59 22.86 9.49
N LYS A 193 20.44 22.32 8.62
CA LYS A 193 21.81 22.80 8.42
C LYS A 193 21.85 24.23 7.90
N GLU A 194 20.96 24.58 6.97
CA GLU A 194 20.81 25.97 6.48
C GLU A 194 20.45 26.92 7.64
N LEU A 195 19.42 26.61 8.43
CA LEU A 195 19.02 27.41 9.59
C LEU A 195 20.14 27.61 10.62
N ILE A 196 20.95 26.57 10.83
CA ILE A 196 22.12 26.64 11.72
C ILE A 196 23.19 27.57 11.11
N SER A 197 23.46 27.45 9.81
CA SER A 197 24.49 28.26 9.14
C SER A 197 24.13 29.75 9.09
N GLU A 198 22.83 30.07 9.05
CA GLU A 198 22.28 31.41 9.11
C GLU A 198 22.17 31.97 10.55
N GLY A 199 22.48 31.16 11.54
CA GLY A 199 22.40 31.55 12.96
C GLY A 199 20.97 31.69 13.49
N ILE A 200 19.98 31.16 12.79
CA ILE A 200 18.55 31.20 13.18
C ILE A 200 18.29 30.21 14.33
N ILE A 201 18.95 29.06 14.28
CA ILE A 201 18.95 28.06 15.35
C ILE A 201 20.38 27.57 15.62
N THR A 202 20.59 26.98 16.79
CA THR A 202 21.81 26.24 17.12
C THR A 202 21.69 24.76 16.78
N GLU A 203 22.82 24.02 16.76
CA GLU A 203 22.77 22.56 16.56
C GLU A 203 21.93 21.83 17.61
N ASN A 204 21.91 22.33 18.86
CA ASN A 204 21.11 21.75 19.95
C ASN A 204 19.61 22.03 19.79
N GLU A 205 19.23 22.98 18.96
CA GLU A 205 17.85 23.32 18.63
C GLU A 205 17.37 22.64 17.32
N ALA A 206 18.19 21.80 16.70
CA ALA A 206 17.82 20.99 15.55
C ALA A 206 16.79 19.93 15.96
N LYS A 207 15.51 20.31 16.01
CA LYS A 207 14.42 19.50 16.56
C LYS A 207 13.30 19.32 15.55
N ILE A 208 12.88 18.07 15.37
CA ILE A 208 11.79 17.64 14.49
C ILE A 208 10.58 17.24 15.32
N GLY A 209 9.40 17.68 14.92
CA GLY A 209 8.12 17.18 15.41
C GLY A 209 7.50 16.20 14.41
N TYR A 210 6.96 15.12 14.91
CA TYR A 210 6.33 14.09 14.07
C TYR A 210 4.94 13.72 14.58
N VAL A 211 3.92 13.93 13.75
CA VAL A 211 2.54 13.53 14.05
C VAL A 211 2.29 12.16 13.44
N ALA A 212 2.12 11.17 14.28
CA ALA A 212 1.97 9.76 13.92
C ALA A 212 0.54 9.27 14.19
N ALA A 213 0.05 8.31 13.38
CA ALA A 213 -1.24 7.68 13.63
C ALA A 213 -1.14 6.65 14.76
N TYR A 214 -0.49 5.53 14.54
CA TYR A 214 -0.37 4.42 15.50
C TYR A 214 1.09 3.99 15.71
N PRO A 215 1.43 3.43 16.87
CA PRO A 215 2.77 2.88 17.13
C PRO A 215 2.95 1.47 16.52
N ASN A 216 2.65 1.32 15.23
CA ASN A 216 2.87 0.06 14.49
C ASN A 216 4.18 0.09 13.70
N ALA A 217 4.58 -1.06 13.16
CA ALA A 217 5.87 -1.23 12.48
C ALA A 217 6.04 -0.29 11.28
N GLU A 218 4.97 -0.06 10.52
CA GLU A 218 4.97 0.84 9.36
C GLU A 218 5.31 2.29 9.78
N VAL A 219 4.56 2.82 10.74
CA VAL A 219 4.71 4.19 11.22
C VAL A 219 6.06 4.38 11.91
N ILE A 220 6.47 3.41 12.75
CA ILE A 220 7.74 3.44 13.47
C ILE A 220 8.91 3.42 12.48
N SER A 221 8.90 2.55 11.48
CA SER A 221 9.94 2.49 10.46
C SER A 221 10.03 3.80 9.68
N GLY A 222 8.88 4.43 9.39
CA GLY A 222 8.77 5.68 8.66
C GLY A 222 9.46 6.84 9.40
N TYR A 223 9.08 7.12 10.65
CA TYR A 223 9.70 8.22 11.40
C TYR A 223 11.14 7.92 11.81
N THR A 224 11.47 6.65 12.05
CA THR A 224 12.86 6.26 12.34
C THR A 224 13.77 6.54 11.14
N ALA A 225 13.35 6.14 9.95
CA ALA A 225 14.09 6.41 8.72
C ALA A 225 14.22 7.92 8.46
N PHE A 226 13.12 8.69 8.69
CA PHE A 226 13.14 10.14 8.57
C PHE A 226 14.17 10.77 9.51
N LEU A 227 14.19 10.37 10.77
CA LEU A 227 15.19 10.85 11.73
C LEU A 227 16.62 10.48 11.33
N LEU A 228 16.83 9.24 10.87
CA LEU A 228 18.15 8.79 10.40
C LEU A 228 18.62 9.60 9.19
N GLY A 229 17.69 9.91 8.25
CA GLY A 229 17.98 10.79 7.12
C GLY A 229 18.39 12.20 7.57
N ALA A 230 17.67 12.81 8.51
CA ALA A 230 18.03 14.12 9.05
C ALA A 230 19.37 14.10 9.78
N ARG A 231 19.63 13.06 10.57
CA ARG A 231 20.89 12.86 11.29
C ARG A 231 22.09 12.62 10.39
N SER A 232 21.88 12.11 9.17
CA SER A 232 22.99 11.99 8.20
C SER A 232 23.55 13.34 7.77
N VAL A 233 22.79 14.44 7.96
CA VAL A 233 23.19 15.81 7.65
C VAL A 233 23.53 16.61 8.91
N VAL A 234 22.68 16.52 9.95
CA VAL A 234 22.87 17.20 11.27
C VAL A 234 22.78 16.12 12.35
N GLY A 235 23.93 15.64 12.82
CA GLY A 235 24.06 14.46 13.69
C GLY A 235 23.30 14.55 15.02
N ASN A 236 23.20 15.76 15.59
CA ASN A 236 22.53 16.02 16.88
C ASN A 236 21.00 16.18 16.77
N THR A 237 20.41 16.04 15.57
CA THR A 237 18.97 16.18 15.36
C THR A 237 18.19 15.28 16.30
N THR A 238 17.21 15.87 17.00
CA THR A 238 16.27 15.15 17.87
C THR A 238 14.87 15.15 17.26
N MET A 239 14.03 14.20 17.70
CA MET A 239 12.65 14.10 17.24
C MET A 239 11.71 13.83 18.43
N THR A 240 10.59 14.55 18.43
CA THR A 240 9.45 14.27 19.31
C THR A 240 8.29 13.73 18.48
N VAL A 241 7.72 12.58 18.87
CA VAL A 241 6.60 11.93 18.20
C VAL A 241 5.35 12.02 19.06
N LYS A 242 4.22 12.43 18.48
CA LYS A 242 2.89 12.40 19.13
C LYS A 242 1.94 11.51 18.32
N TYR A 243 1.25 10.59 18.99
CA TYR A 243 0.32 9.65 18.36
C TYR A 243 -1.13 10.10 18.49
N THR A 244 -1.84 10.18 17.38
CA THR A 244 -3.28 10.52 17.34
C THR A 244 -4.17 9.33 17.66
N TYR A 245 -3.66 8.09 17.49
CA TYR A 245 -4.42 6.84 17.52
C TYR A 245 -5.58 6.81 16.52
N LYS A 246 -5.43 7.56 15.42
CA LYS A 246 -6.32 7.58 14.26
C LYS A 246 -5.51 7.89 13.01
N TRP A 247 -5.90 7.31 11.89
CA TRP A 247 -5.29 7.63 10.61
C TRP A 247 -5.67 9.02 10.11
N ASN A 248 -6.92 9.43 10.32
CA ASN A 248 -7.50 10.67 9.83
C ASN A 248 -8.25 11.40 10.95
N ASP A 249 -7.62 12.42 11.54
CA ASP A 249 -8.22 13.32 12.51
C ASP A 249 -7.58 14.70 12.42
N TYR A 250 -8.06 15.50 11.46
CA TYR A 250 -7.54 16.84 11.19
C TYR A 250 -7.36 17.70 12.45
N ARG A 251 -8.34 17.67 13.38
CA ARG A 251 -8.30 18.51 14.58
C ARG A 251 -7.17 18.10 15.53
N THR A 252 -7.06 16.81 15.78
CA THR A 252 -6.02 16.25 16.66
C THR A 252 -4.64 16.38 16.03
N GLU A 253 -4.52 16.11 14.73
CA GLU A 253 -3.26 16.25 13.99
C GLU A 253 -2.75 17.70 14.03
N LYS A 254 -3.63 18.67 13.71
CA LYS A 254 -3.32 20.10 13.79
C LYS A 254 -2.94 20.55 15.20
N LYS A 255 -3.67 20.07 16.21
CA LYS A 255 -3.39 20.36 17.62
C LYS A 255 -1.99 19.85 18.01
N TYR A 256 -1.67 18.61 17.69
CA TYR A 256 -0.37 18.01 18.03
C TYR A 256 0.80 18.68 17.30
N ALA A 257 0.61 19.06 16.05
CA ALA A 257 1.59 19.85 15.31
C ALA A 257 1.87 21.18 16.00
N ARG A 258 0.83 21.92 16.43
CA ARG A 258 1.01 23.15 17.22
C ARG A 258 1.73 22.94 18.56
N GLU A 259 1.42 21.86 19.27
CA GLU A 259 2.13 21.50 20.49
C GLU A 259 3.62 21.24 20.22
N LEU A 260 3.95 20.51 19.16
CA LEU A 260 5.33 20.25 18.74
C LEU A 260 6.07 21.54 18.36
N ILE A 261 5.41 22.46 17.67
CA ILE A 261 5.95 23.78 17.35
C ILE A 261 6.22 24.57 18.65
N ASN A 262 5.30 24.55 19.61
CA ASN A 262 5.49 25.18 20.92
C ASN A 262 6.65 24.54 21.70
N GLU A 263 6.93 23.25 21.48
CA GLU A 263 8.09 22.54 22.02
C GLU A 263 9.39 22.85 21.24
N LYS A 264 9.36 23.86 20.34
CA LYS A 264 10.49 24.33 19.54
C LYS A 264 10.93 23.37 18.43
N CYS A 265 10.02 22.54 17.92
CA CYS A 265 10.28 21.82 16.69
C CYS A 265 10.19 22.77 15.49
N VAL A 266 11.22 22.81 14.67
CA VAL A 266 11.31 23.70 13.49
C VAL A 266 10.98 22.98 12.17
N ILE A 267 10.97 21.66 12.19
CA ILE A 267 10.47 20.83 11.09
C ILE A 267 9.32 19.99 11.63
N ILE A 268 8.18 20.02 10.98
CA ILE A 268 7.02 19.17 11.31
C ILE A 268 6.77 18.20 10.15
N SER A 269 6.69 16.91 10.48
CA SER A 269 6.29 15.89 9.52
C SER A 269 5.23 14.98 10.12
N GLN A 270 4.71 14.06 9.33
CA GLN A 270 3.58 13.23 9.74
C GLN A 270 3.61 11.83 9.12
N HIS A 271 2.88 10.92 9.75
CA HIS A 271 2.43 9.63 9.22
C HIS A 271 0.98 9.43 9.66
N SER A 272 0.18 10.42 9.31
CA SER A 272 -1.28 10.53 9.44
C SER A 272 -1.78 11.22 8.15
N ASP A 273 -3.09 11.17 7.87
CA ASP A 273 -3.58 11.33 6.49
C ASP A 273 -4.17 12.70 6.18
N THR A 274 -4.13 13.67 7.12
CA THR A 274 -4.76 14.97 6.89
C THR A 274 -3.76 16.10 6.66
N ALA A 275 -4.25 17.24 6.15
CA ALA A 275 -3.49 18.47 6.01
C ALA A 275 -3.30 19.23 7.35
N GLY A 276 -3.74 18.67 8.49
CA GLY A 276 -3.69 19.32 9.80
C GLY A 276 -2.31 19.83 10.18
N PRO A 277 -1.24 19.01 10.13
CA PRO A 277 0.12 19.43 10.46
C PRO A 277 0.66 20.52 9.54
N ALA A 278 0.43 20.43 8.23
CA ALA A 278 0.84 21.43 7.26
C ALA A 278 0.14 22.77 7.53
N THR A 279 -1.17 22.74 7.78
CA THR A 279 -1.96 23.94 8.14
C THR A 279 -1.45 24.57 9.46
N ALA A 280 -1.05 23.75 10.44
CA ALA A 280 -0.49 24.27 11.69
C ALA A 280 0.83 25.02 11.45
N CYS A 281 1.69 24.51 10.56
CA CYS A 281 2.93 25.21 10.19
C CYS A 281 2.64 26.55 9.50
N GLU A 282 1.75 26.55 8.50
CA GLU A 282 1.41 27.73 7.72
C GLU A 282 0.79 28.86 8.57
N GLU A 283 -0.05 28.51 9.55
CA GLU A 283 -0.67 29.45 10.47
C GLU A 283 0.27 29.93 11.60
N THR A 284 1.47 29.38 11.69
CA THR A 284 2.40 29.74 12.76
C THR A 284 3.08 31.07 12.46
N SER A 285 2.92 32.03 13.37
CA SER A 285 3.71 33.27 13.40
C SER A 285 4.74 33.15 14.52
N SER A 286 6.00 32.95 14.16
CA SER A 286 7.10 32.89 15.14
C SER A 286 8.38 33.53 14.55
N ASP A 287 9.29 33.96 15.43
CA ASP A 287 10.59 34.50 15.03
C ASP A 287 11.48 33.46 14.35
N VAL A 288 11.27 32.17 14.69
CA VAL A 288 11.94 31.04 14.05
C VAL A 288 10.98 30.42 13.04
N PRO A 289 11.38 30.34 11.76
CA PRO A 289 10.53 29.75 10.74
C PRO A 289 10.31 28.25 10.98
N VAL A 290 9.09 27.78 10.73
CA VAL A 290 8.69 26.38 10.85
C VAL A 290 8.37 25.84 9.46
N PHE A 291 8.86 24.65 9.17
CA PHE A 291 8.69 24.01 7.86
C PHE A 291 7.91 22.70 7.98
N ASN A 292 7.14 22.39 6.92
CA ASN A 292 6.42 21.13 6.80
C ASN A 292 7.09 20.19 5.82
N VAL A 293 7.15 18.91 6.17
CA VAL A 293 7.48 17.82 5.25
C VAL A 293 6.28 16.90 5.15
N SER A 294 5.57 17.00 4.03
CA SER A 294 4.31 16.31 3.78
C SER A 294 4.47 14.79 3.63
N TYR A 295 3.35 14.08 3.74
CA TYR A 295 3.23 12.65 3.57
C TYR A 295 2.14 12.32 2.54
N ASN A 296 2.42 11.36 1.64
CA ASN A 296 1.57 10.84 0.57
C ASN A 296 1.17 11.85 -0.52
N GLN A 297 0.80 13.05 -0.18
CA GLN A 297 0.32 14.08 -1.10
C GLN A 297 1.00 15.42 -0.83
N SER A 298 1.14 16.24 -1.87
CA SER A 298 1.61 17.61 -1.71
C SER A 298 0.59 18.42 -0.91
N MET A 299 1.08 19.16 0.09
CA MET A 299 0.29 20.08 0.89
C MET A 299 0.49 21.52 0.45
N PHE A 300 0.96 21.75 -0.79
CA PHE A 300 1.25 23.08 -1.31
C PHE A 300 0.05 24.03 -1.26
N ASP A 301 -1.15 23.52 -1.56
CA ASP A 301 -2.38 24.34 -1.58
C ASP A 301 -2.78 24.87 -0.18
N VAL A 302 -2.38 24.17 0.89
CA VAL A 302 -2.72 24.56 2.29
C VAL A 302 -1.54 25.12 3.05
N ALA A 303 -0.32 24.97 2.54
CA ALA A 303 0.92 25.37 3.21
C ALA A 303 1.96 25.89 2.18
N PRO A 304 1.60 26.88 1.34
CA PRO A 304 2.45 27.31 0.23
C PRO A 304 3.74 27.99 0.69
N THR A 305 3.81 28.53 1.90
CA THR A 305 4.99 29.26 2.39
C THR A 305 5.93 28.41 3.24
N CYS A 306 5.43 27.34 3.86
CA CYS A 306 6.21 26.50 4.77
C CYS A 306 6.46 25.08 4.26
N LEU A 307 5.88 24.66 3.13
CA LEU A 307 6.13 23.35 2.56
C LEU A 307 7.58 23.25 2.08
N LEU A 308 8.34 22.37 2.71
CA LEU A 308 9.74 22.12 2.35
C LEU A 308 9.87 20.98 1.34
N TYR A 309 9.14 19.90 1.55
CA TYR A 309 9.26 18.68 0.77
C TYR A 309 8.02 17.79 0.93
N THR A 310 7.71 17.03 -0.11
CA THR A 310 6.71 15.96 -0.04
C THR A 310 7.43 14.62 -0.18
N SER A 311 7.10 13.64 0.64
CA SER A 311 7.63 12.28 0.45
C SER A 311 7.32 11.84 -0.97
N PRO A 312 8.32 11.32 -1.73
CA PRO A 312 8.14 11.05 -3.14
C PRO A 312 6.96 10.08 -3.34
N SER A 313 5.92 10.60 -3.96
CA SER A 313 4.93 9.77 -4.63
C SER A 313 5.57 9.26 -5.93
N PRO A 314 5.32 8.03 -6.34
CA PRO A 314 5.72 7.53 -7.65
C PRO A 314 5.23 8.39 -8.83
N ARG A 315 4.17 9.18 -8.65
CA ARG A 315 3.72 10.18 -9.62
C ARG A 315 4.70 11.32 -9.84
N ASP A 316 5.43 11.73 -8.81
CA ASP A 316 6.40 12.83 -8.90
C ASP A 316 7.58 12.49 -9.81
N ARG A 317 7.77 11.20 -10.17
CA ARG A 317 8.78 10.75 -11.14
C ARG A 317 8.35 10.84 -12.61
N SER A 318 7.08 11.09 -12.88
CA SER A 318 6.55 11.20 -14.25
C SER A 318 6.63 12.62 -14.83
N VAL A 319 7.14 13.59 -14.08
CA VAL A 319 7.21 15.01 -14.44
C VAL A 319 8.67 15.50 -14.56
N SER A 320 9.63 14.59 -14.76
CA SER A 320 11.03 14.95 -15.05
C SER A 320 11.45 14.53 -16.45
#